data_e8e5a5660a401773fc959b8c0b742da6
#
_entry.id   e8e5a5660a401773fc959b8c0b742da6
#
_cell.length_a   1.000
_cell.length_b   1.000
_cell.length_c   1.000
_cell.angle_alpha   90.00
_cell.angle_beta   90.00
_cell.angle_gamma   90.00
#
_symmetry.space_group_name_H-M   'P 1'
#
loop_
_entity.id
_entity.type
_entity.pdbx_description
1 polymer ?
#
loop_
_entity_poly.entity_id
_entity_poly.type
_entity_poly.pdbx_seq_one_letter_code
_entity_poly.pdbx_strand_id
1 'polypeptide(L)'
;LRAQVSGSSYTSGSVPEGVSPDAAAMIMAQESQYYAESLRELSQRTTTNQGAVSTRQQESQRAQAALGQAERAYQIAVRELNTTRPLLNTGAVSEMDILRLERDVSNADGERRQAAANLRATQSSIGEAQSRTSEAAVSLKNQWRNELADAQAQLVSLKQSISGVADRVKTTDIRSPANGIVQKIFYNTIGGVVKPSDQVAEIVPLDGQLIVEAKVSPKDIAFVRPELPAVIKFTAYDFSIYGGMDATVKHISPD
;
A
#
# COMPACT_ATOMS: atom_id res chain seq x y z
N LEU A 1 -11.05 -1.04 2.15
CA LEU A 1 -10.01 -0.94 1.14
C LEU A 1 -9.04 -2.14 1.14
N ARG A 2 -8.44 -2.53 2.28
CA ARG A 2 -7.53 -3.70 2.33
C ARG A 2 -8.19 -4.99 1.85
N ALA A 3 -9.40 -5.28 2.32
CA ALA A 3 -10.17 -6.45 1.91
C ALA A 3 -10.50 -6.43 0.40
N GLN A 4 -10.82 -5.28 -0.16
CA GLN A 4 -11.08 -5.08 -1.59
C GLN A 4 -9.84 -5.36 -2.45
N VAL A 5 -8.67 -4.87 -2.02
CA VAL A 5 -7.40 -5.08 -2.73
C VAL A 5 -6.94 -6.53 -2.66
N SER A 6 -7.06 -7.17 -1.48
CA SER A 6 -6.64 -8.57 -1.26
C SER A 6 -7.66 -9.60 -1.76
N GLY A 7 -8.91 -9.20 -1.97
CA GLY A 7 -10.02 -10.12 -2.28
C GLY A 7 -10.46 -10.98 -1.10
N SER A 8 -10.10 -10.57 0.12
CA SER A 8 -10.51 -11.25 1.37
C SER A 8 -11.87 -10.73 1.84
N SER A 9 -12.51 -11.47 2.74
CA SER A 9 -13.73 -10.98 3.40
C SER A 9 -13.44 -9.77 4.30
N TYR A 10 -14.40 -8.86 4.41
CA TYR A 10 -14.30 -7.74 5.35
C TYR A 10 -14.30 -8.27 6.79
N THR A 11 -13.29 -7.87 7.54
CA THR A 11 -13.23 -8.07 8.99
C THR A 11 -13.11 -6.71 9.65
N SER A 12 -13.99 -6.44 10.62
CA SER A 12 -13.90 -5.22 11.43
C SER A 12 -12.58 -5.22 12.22
N GLY A 13 -11.82 -4.13 12.15
CA GLY A 13 -10.63 -3.94 12.96
C GLY A 13 -10.97 -3.72 14.44
N SER A 14 -9.96 -3.72 15.31
CA SER A 14 -10.09 -3.28 16.70
C SER A 14 -10.47 -1.80 16.77
N VAL A 15 -11.37 -1.46 17.68
CA VAL A 15 -11.71 -0.06 17.97
C VAL A 15 -10.50 0.63 18.60
N PRO A 16 -10.03 1.77 18.07
CA PRO A 16 -8.95 2.53 18.71
C PRO A 16 -9.36 3.03 20.10
N GLU A 17 -8.39 3.13 21.01
CA GLU A 17 -8.61 3.74 22.31
C GLU A 17 -9.08 5.19 22.17
N GLY A 18 -10.09 5.58 22.95
CA GLY A 18 -10.65 6.93 22.95
C GLY A 18 -11.81 7.17 21.99
N VAL A 19 -12.21 6.17 21.18
CA VAL A 19 -13.41 6.25 20.33
C VAL A 19 -14.62 5.69 21.08
N SER A 20 -15.74 6.44 21.10
CA SER A 20 -16.98 5.95 21.71
C SER A 20 -17.49 4.70 20.99
N PRO A 21 -18.06 3.71 21.70
CA PRO A 21 -18.59 2.48 21.09
C PRO A 21 -19.62 2.75 19.99
N ASP A 22 -20.48 3.75 20.17
CA ASP A 22 -21.51 4.13 19.21
C ASP A 22 -20.90 4.68 17.91
N ALA A 23 -19.90 5.57 18.02
CA ALA A 23 -19.20 6.11 16.85
C ALA A 23 -18.44 4.99 16.11
N ALA A 24 -17.81 4.08 16.82
CA ALA A 24 -17.15 2.93 16.23
C ALA A 24 -18.13 2.02 15.49
N ALA A 25 -19.30 1.74 16.07
CA ALA A 25 -20.34 0.93 15.45
C ALA A 25 -20.87 1.58 14.16
N MET A 26 -21.11 2.89 14.17
CA MET A 26 -21.54 3.64 12.97
C MET A 26 -20.48 3.56 11.84
N ILE A 27 -19.21 3.80 12.16
CA ILE A 27 -18.13 3.71 11.17
C ILE A 27 -18.01 2.30 10.61
N MET A 28 -18.05 1.28 11.46
CA MET A 28 -17.99 -0.12 11.02
C MET A 28 -19.17 -0.51 10.13
N ALA A 29 -20.38 -0.03 10.44
CA ALA A 29 -21.56 -0.25 9.61
C ALA A 29 -21.42 0.43 8.25
N GLN A 30 -20.97 1.68 8.22
CA GLN A 30 -20.72 2.42 6.99
C GLN A 30 -19.65 1.75 6.12
N GLU A 31 -18.52 1.34 6.71
CA GLU A 31 -17.46 0.64 6.01
C GLU A 31 -17.90 -0.72 5.45
N SER A 32 -18.72 -1.46 6.20
CA SER A 32 -19.27 -2.73 5.72
C SER A 32 -20.22 -2.55 4.54
N GLN A 33 -21.03 -1.49 4.56
CA GLN A 33 -21.92 -1.13 3.46
C GLN A 33 -21.11 -0.73 2.22
N TYR A 34 -20.12 0.15 2.38
CA TYR A 34 -19.22 0.56 1.30
C TYR A 34 -18.50 -0.64 0.66
N TYR A 35 -18.02 -1.57 1.48
CA TYR A 35 -17.42 -2.80 0.99
C TYR A 35 -18.40 -3.65 0.16
N ALA A 36 -19.63 -3.81 0.65
CA ALA A 36 -20.67 -4.58 -0.06
C ALA A 36 -21.06 -3.92 -1.40
N GLU A 37 -21.16 -2.59 -1.44
CA GLU A 37 -21.45 -1.83 -2.66
C GLU A 37 -20.30 -1.96 -3.68
N SER A 38 -19.06 -1.87 -3.26
CA SER A 38 -17.90 -2.02 -4.14
C SER A 38 -17.79 -3.42 -4.76
N LEU A 39 -18.14 -4.47 -4.00
CA LEU A 39 -18.22 -5.83 -4.54
C LEU A 39 -19.36 -5.99 -5.56
N ARG A 40 -20.51 -5.36 -5.31
CA ARG A 40 -21.61 -5.33 -6.27
C ARG A 40 -21.20 -4.63 -7.56
N GLU A 41 -20.53 -3.50 -7.46
CA GLU A 41 -20.02 -2.78 -8.63
C GLU A 41 -19.05 -3.67 -9.44
N LEU A 42 -18.10 -4.32 -8.80
CA LEU A 42 -17.17 -5.25 -9.46
C LEU A 42 -17.92 -6.39 -10.16
N SER A 43 -18.86 -7.02 -9.46
CA SER A 43 -19.66 -8.12 -10.01
C SER A 43 -20.52 -7.66 -11.18
N GLN A 44 -21.15 -6.51 -11.10
CA GLN A 44 -21.98 -5.96 -12.17
C GLN A 44 -21.15 -5.62 -13.42
N ARG A 45 -19.99 -4.98 -13.25
CA ARG A 45 -19.06 -4.69 -14.35
C ARG A 45 -18.57 -5.98 -15.03
N THR A 46 -18.21 -6.97 -14.22
CA THR A 46 -17.75 -8.28 -14.73
C THR A 46 -18.87 -8.99 -15.49
N THR A 47 -20.08 -9.03 -14.95
CA THR A 47 -21.24 -9.66 -15.60
C THR A 47 -21.60 -8.98 -16.92
N THR A 48 -21.61 -7.65 -16.96
CA THR A 48 -21.87 -6.88 -18.18
C THR A 48 -20.84 -7.19 -19.27
N ASN A 49 -19.57 -7.21 -18.92
CA ASN A 49 -18.50 -7.52 -19.87
C ASN A 49 -18.53 -8.99 -20.33
N GLN A 50 -18.84 -9.93 -19.42
CA GLN A 50 -19.04 -11.35 -19.79
C GLN A 50 -20.22 -11.52 -20.75
N GLY A 51 -21.29 -10.76 -20.58
CA GLY A 51 -22.40 -10.70 -21.51
C GLY A 51 -21.94 -10.27 -22.92
N ALA A 52 -21.08 -9.27 -23.01
CA ALA A 52 -20.50 -8.84 -24.29
C ALA A 52 -19.65 -9.94 -24.93
N VAL A 53 -18.82 -10.67 -24.15
CA VAL A 53 -18.05 -11.81 -24.65
C VAL A 53 -18.98 -12.90 -25.20
N SER A 54 -20.03 -13.25 -24.46
CA SER A 54 -21.03 -14.24 -24.89
C SER A 54 -21.70 -13.84 -26.21
N THR A 55 -22.08 -12.58 -26.38
CA THR A 55 -22.65 -12.07 -27.63
C THR A 55 -21.66 -12.24 -28.80
N ARG A 56 -20.39 -11.87 -28.62
CA ARG A 56 -19.35 -12.06 -29.65
C ARG A 56 -19.10 -13.52 -29.99
N GLN A 57 -19.18 -14.42 -29.00
CA GLN A 57 -19.10 -15.86 -29.24
C GLN A 57 -20.24 -16.38 -30.11
N GLN A 58 -21.48 -15.92 -29.88
CA GLN A 58 -22.62 -16.26 -30.72
C GLN A 58 -22.47 -15.72 -32.15
N GLU A 59 -21.98 -14.49 -32.32
CA GLU A 59 -21.66 -13.93 -33.64
C GLU A 59 -20.61 -14.76 -34.37
N SER A 60 -19.55 -15.20 -33.68
CA SER A 60 -18.53 -16.07 -34.25
C SER A 60 -19.08 -17.43 -34.68
N GLN A 61 -19.97 -18.01 -33.87
CA GLN A 61 -20.64 -19.28 -34.27
C GLN A 61 -21.50 -19.11 -35.52
N ARG A 62 -22.22 -17.98 -35.67
CA ARG A 62 -22.97 -17.66 -36.89
C ARG A 62 -22.04 -17.49 -38.09
N ALA A 63 -20.92 -16.79 -37.93
CA ALA A 63 -19.92 -16.60 -38.97
C ALA A 63 -19.27 -17.94 -39.39
N GLN A 64 -19.04 -18.82 -38.42
CA GLN A 64 -18.52 -20.18 -38.70
C GLN A 64 -19.55 -21.02 -39.48
N ALA A 65 -20.81 -20.96 -39.17
CA ALA A 65 -21.86 -21.64 -39.91
C ALA A 65 -21.97 -21.10 -41.35
N ALA A 66 -21.86 -19.77 -41.53
CA ALA A 66 -21.87 -19.13 -42.84
C ALA A 66 -20.64 -19.58 -43.69
N LEU A 67 -19.44 -19.65 -43.07
CA LEU A 67 -18.26 -20.18 -43.76
C LEU A 67 -18.48 -21.64 -44.20
N GLY A 68 -19.01 -22.49 -43.31
CA GLY A 68 -19.32 -23.89 -43.65
C GLY A 68 -20.35 -24.03 -44.78
N GLN A 69 -21.29 -23.10 -44.91
CA GLN A 69 -22.21 -23.03 -46.03
C GLN A 69 -21.51 -22.63 -47.34
N ALA A 70 -20.70 -21.58 -47.32
CA ALA A 70 -19.92 -21.10 -48.46
C ALA A 70 -18.89 -22.14 -48.93
N GLU A 71 -18.25 -22.86 -48.01
CA GLU A 71 -17.36 -23.97 -48.35
C GLU A 71 -18.07 -25.10 -49.08
N ARG A 72 -19.27 -25.49 -48.63
CA ARG A 72 -20.07 -26.53 -49.34
C ARG A 72 -20.49 -26.06 -50.72
N ALA A 73 -20.91 -24.80 -50.88
CA ALA A 73 -21.26 -24.22 -52.15
C ALA A 73 -20.06 -24.26 -53.13
N TYR A 74 -18.89 -23.83 -52.65
CA TYR A 74 -17.65 -23.87 -53.42
C TYR A 74 -17.28 -25.30 -53.81
N GLN A 75 -17.36 -26.27 -52.92
CA GLN A 75 -17.07 -27.68 -53.22
C GLN A 75 -18.02 -28.27 -54.27
N ILE A 76 -19.32 -27.89 -54.22
CA ILE A 76 -20.32 -28.30 -55.20
C ILE A 76 -19.97 -27.73 -56.57
N ALA A 77 -19.72 -26.41 -56.66
CA ALA A 77 -19.35 -25.76 -57.93
C ALA A 77 -18.07 -26.34 -58.55
N VAL A 78 -17.03 -26.59 -57.72
CA VAL A 78 -15.79 -27.23 -58.16
C VAL A 78 -16.05 -28.65 -58.67
N ARG A 79 -16.86 -29.45 -57.99
CA ARG A 79 -17.21 -30.80 -58.39
C ARG A 79 -17.97 -30.80 -59.73
N GLU A 80 -18.93 -29.89 -59.90
CA GLU A 80 -19.70 -29.74 -61.12
C GLU A 80 -18.80 -29.39 -62.29
N LEU A 81 -17.91 -28.41 -62.17
CA LEU A 81 -16.91 -28.06 -63.17
C LEU A 81 -16.02 -29.26 -63.54
N ASN A 82 -15.48 -29.98 -62.54
CA ASN A 82 -14.57 -31.11 -62.74
C ASN A 82 -15.27 -32.29 -63.40
N THR A 83 -16.57 -32.49 -63.16
CA THR A 83 -17.37 -33.57 -63.78
C THR A 83 -17.77 -33.23 -65.20
N THR A 84 -18.05 -31.93 -65.47
CA THR A 84 -18.54 -31.46 -66.78
C THR A 84 -17.40 -31.19 -67.76
N ARG A 85 -16.24 -30.72 -67.29
CA ARG A 85 -15.07 -30.35 -68.14
C ARG A 85 -14.62 -31.47 -69.09
N PRO A 86 -14.54 -32.77 -68.72
CA PRO A 86 -14.17 -33.84 -69.65
C PRO A 86 -15.19 -34.02 -70.79
N LEU A 87 -16.45 -33.67 -70.58
CA LEU A 87 -17.52 -33.80 -71.58
C LEU A 87 -17.37 -32.82 -72.75
N LEU A 88 -16.58 -31.76 -72.59
CA LEU A 88 -16.23 -30.82 -73.66
C LEU A 88 -15.53 -31.59 -74.84
N ASN A 89 -14.63 -32.53 -74.52
CA ASN A 89 -13.89 -33.26 -75.52
C ASN A 89 -14.79 -34.22 -76.36
N THR A 90 -15.95 -34.59 -75.81
CA THR A 90 -16.94 -35.43 -76.49
C THR A 90 -17.97 -34.63 -77.27
N GLY A 91 -17.91 -33.31 -77.23
CA GLY A 91 -18.89 -32.41 -77.83
C GLY A 91 -20.28 -32.36 -77.13
N ALA A 92 -20.42 -33.01 -75.98
CA ALA A 92 -21.65 -33.09 -75.22
C ALA A 92 -21.99 -31.79 -74.49
N VAL A 93 -20.99 -30.88 -74.32
CA VAL A 93 -21.12 -29.56 -73.59
C VAL A 93 -20.41 -28.48 -74.38
N SER A 94 -20.90 -27.27 -74.37
CA SER A 94 -20.28 -26.16 -75.08
C SER A 94 -19.16 -25.47 -74.24
N GLU A 95 -18.21 -24.83 -74.90
CA GLU A 95 -17.19 -24.01 -74.24
C GLU A 95 -17.80 -22.90 -73.34
N MET A 96 -18.93 -22.33 -73.77
CA MET A 96 -19.68 -21.32 -73.01
C MET A 96 -20.23 -21.87 -71.71
N ASP A 97 -20.64 -23.13 -71.67
CA ASP A 97 -21.10 -23.79 -70.45
C ASP A 97 -19.95 -23.99 -69.45
N ILE A 98 -18.76 -24.36 -69.91
CA ILE A 98 -17.56 -24.45 -69.07
C ILE A 98 -17.17 -23.10 -68.50
N LEU A 99 -17.13 -22.04 -69.33
CA LEU A 99 -16.85 -20.66 -68.86
C LEU A 99 -17.87 -20.19 -67.81
N ARG A 100 -19.13 -20.61 -67.94
CA ARG A 100 -20.17 -20.31 -66.96
C ARG A 100 -19.87 -21.02 -65.60
N LEU A 101 -19.52 -22.29 -65.64
CA LEU A 101 -19.15 -23.06 -64.43
C LEU A 101 -17.86 -22.51 -63.78
N GLU A 102 -16.87 -22.09 -64.57
CA GLU A 102 -15.66 -21.43 -64.02
C GLU A 102 -15.98 -20.12 -63.31
N ARG A 103 -16.89 -19.30 -63.88
CA ARG A 103 -17.39 -18.11 -63.23
C ARG A 103 -18.12 -18.45 -61.91
N ASP A 104 -18.94 -19.52 -61.91
CA ASP A 104 -19.69 -19.92 -60.71
C ASP A 104 -18.73 -20.44 -59.60
N VAL A 105 -17.67 -21.16 -59.96
CA VAL A 105 -16.58 -21.51 -59.04
C VAL A 105 -15.88 -20.26 -58.48
N SER A 106 -15.57 -19.28 -59.34
CA SER A 106 -14.93 -18.05 -58.92
C SER A 106 -15.80 -17.25 -57.96
N ASN A 107 -17.11 -17.16 -58.24
CA ASN A 107 -18.08 -16.49 -57.35
C ASN A 107 -18.15 -17.21 -56.01
N ALA A 108 -18.30 -18.54 -55.99
CA ALA A 108 -18.38 -19.30 -54.74
C ALA A 108 -17.05 -19.23 -53.92
N ASP A 109 -15.88 -19.17 -54.58
CA ASP A 109 -14.62 -18.92 -53.87
C ASP A 109 -14.55 -17.52 -53.26
N GLY A 110 -15.08 -16.52 -53.98
CA GLY A 110 -15.19 -15.16 -53.44
C GLY A 110 -16.05 -15.12 -52.18
N GLU A 111 -17.23 -15.74 -52.18
CA GLU A 111 -18.11 -15.84 -51.01
C GLU A 111 -17.44 -16.60 -49.84
N ARG A 112 -16.74 -17.72 -50.15
CA ARG A 112 -15.98 -18.46 -49.13
C ARG A 112 -14.90 -17.60 -48.46
N ARG A 113 -14.13 -16.87 -49.27
CA ARG A 113 -13.07 -15.96 -48.76
C ARG A 113 -13.68 -14.83 -47.89
N GLN A 114 -14.81 -14.27 -48.31
CA GLN A 114 -15.52 -13.25 -47.57
C GLN A 114 -16.02 -13.79 -46.21
N ALA A 115 -16.63 -14.98 -46.22
CA ALA A 115 -17.10 -15.62 -44.98
C ALA A 115 -15.93 -15.95 -44.03
N ALA A 116 -14.79 -16.44 -44.59
CA ALA A 116 -13.56 -16.68 -43.80
C ALA A 116 -13.00 -15.40 -43.19
N ALA A 117 -13.00 -14.28 -43.93
CA ALA A 117 -12.58 -12.98 -43.41
C ALA A 117 -13.50 -12.51 -42.28
N ASN A 118 -14.81 -12.65 -42.42
CA ASN A 118 -15.79 -12.31 -41.40
C ASN A 118 -15.60 -13.15 -40.12
N LEU A 119 -15.36 -14.46 -40.24
CA LEU A 119 -15.06 -15.31 -39.09
C LEU A 119 -13.80 -14.84 -38.35
N ARG A 120 -12.73 -14.49 -39.04
CA ARG A 120 -11.52 -13.97 -38.41
C ARG A 120 -11.81 -12.63 -37.67
N ALA A 121 -12.58 -11.74 -38.26
CA ALA A 121 -12.95 -10.47 -37.63
C ALA A 121 -13.78 -10.69 -36.34
N THR A 122 -14.74 -11.63 -36.35
CA THR A 122 -15.53 -11.95 -35.16
C THR A 122 -14.68 -12.64 -34.09
N GLN A 123 -13.73 -13.49 -34.45
CA GLN A 123 -12.79 -14.10 -33.51
C GLN A 123 -11.88 -13.06 -32.85
N SER A 124 -11.38 -12.08 -33.61
CA SER A 124 -10.61 -10.96 -33.05
C SER A 124 -11.43 -10.15 -32.04
N SER A 125 -12.72 -9.90 -32.36
CA SER A 125 -13.61 -9.14 -31.47
C SER A 125 -13.90 -9.87 -30.13
N ILE A 126 -13.81 -11.20 -30.08
CA ILE A 126 -13.89 -11.97 -28.82
C ILE A 126 -12.66 -11.64 -27.94
N GLY A 127 -11.46 -11.66 -28.53
CA GLY A 127 -10.23 -11.31 -27.82
C GLY A 127 -10.28 -9.88 -27.23
N GLU A 128 -10.78 -8.93 -28.01
CA GLU A 128 -10.97 -7.56 -27.53
C GLU A 128 -11.97 -7.48 -26.37
N ALA A 129 -13.10 -8.19 -26.44
CA ALA A 129 -14.08 -8.21 -25.38
C ALA A 129 -13.54 -8.86 -24.09
N GLN A 130 -12.72 -9.92 -24.23
CA GLN A 130 -12.03 -10.55 -23.10
C GLN A 130 -11.00 -9.62 -22.47
N SER A 131 -10.21 -8.89 -23.26
CA SER A 131 -9.26 -7.89 -22.76
C SER A 131 -9.96 -6.79 -21.97
N ARG A 132 -11.06 -6.24 -22.49
CA ARG A 132 -11.86 -5.23 -21.77
C ARG A 132 -12.40 -5.75 -20.45
N THR A 133 -12.75 -7.03 -20.36
CA THR A 133 -13.20 -7.62 -19.09
C THR A 133 -12.08 -7.64 -18.05
N SER A 134 -10.88 -8.05 -18.44
CA SER A 134 -9.72 -8.06 -17.55
C SER A 134 -9.26 -6.64 -17.18
N GLU A 135 -9.23 -5.73 -18.13
CA GLU A 135 -8.87 -4.32 -17.91
C GLU A 135 -9.80 -3.63 -16.91
N ALA A 136 -11.12 -3.86 -17.01
CA ALA A 136 -12.09 -3.29 -16.08
C ALA A 136 -11.84 -3.76 -14.63
N ALA A 137 -11.52 -5.04 -14.44
CA ALA A 137 -11.22 -5.58 -13.12
C ALA A 137 -9.89 -5.04 -12.57
N VAL A 138 -8.86 -4.92 -13.41
CA VAL A 138 -7.55 -4.37 -13.04
C VAL A 138 -7.65 -2.89 -12.71
N SER A 139 -8.37 -2.12 -13.53
CA SER A 139 -8.59 -0.68 -13.32
C SER A 139 -9.24 -0.41 -11.96
N LEU A 140 -10.32 -1.15 -11.62
CA LEU A 140 -10.99 -0.98 -10.33
C LEU A 140 -10.09 -1.36 -9.15
N LYS A 141 -9.31 -2.44 -9.26
CA LYS A 141 -8.34 -2.80 -8.22
C LYS A 141 -7.23 -1.76 -8.06
N ASN A 142 -6.78 -1.14 -9.13
CA ASN A 142 -5.78 -0.07 -9.08
C ASN A 142 -6.36 1.19 -8.40
N GLN A 143 -7.62 1.51 -8.69
CA GLN A 143 -8.31 2.59 -7.97
C GLN A 143 -8.32 2.33 -6.46
N TRP A 144 -8.75 1.14 -6.01
CA TRP A 144 -8.74 0.79 -4.58
C TRP A 144 -7.34 0.80 -3.95
N ARG A 145 -6.30 0.44 -4.71
CA ARG A 145 -4.91 0.54 -4.24
C ARG A 145 -4.48 1.98 -4.01
N ASN A 146 -4.83 2.89 -4.91
CA ASN A 146 -4.53 4.31 -4.78
C ASN A 146 -5.26 4.90 -3.57
N GLU A 147 -6.56 4.64 -3.43
CA GLU A 147 -7.35 5.06 -2.28
C GLU A 147 -6.79 4.52 -0.95
N LEU A 148 -6.32 3.26 -0.95
CA LEU A 148 -5.67 2.66 0.22
C LEU A 148 -4.35 3.37 0.57
N ALA A 149 -3.53 3.70 -0.43
CA ALA A 149 -2.27 4.41 -0.24
C ALA A 149 -2.52 5.82 0.33
N ASP A 150 -3.50 6.54 -0.20
CA ASP A 150 -3.88 7.87 0.27
C ASP A 150 -4.40 7.82 1.72
N ALA A 151 -5.28 6.86 2.03
CA ALA A 151 -5.79 6.67 3.39
C ALA A 151 -4.66 6.32 4.38
N GLN A 152 -3.68 5.51 3.97
CA GLN A 152 -2.52 5.18 4.80
C GLN A 152 -1.61 6.40 5.02
N ALA A 153 -1.38 7.22 4.01
CA ALA A 153 -0.61 8.46 4.14
C ALA A 153 -1.28 9.45 5.13
N GLN A 154 -2.61 9.61 5.01
CA GLN A 154 -3.39 10.43 5.95
C GLN A 154 -3.32 9.88 7.38
N LEU A 155 -3.42 8.56 7.55
CA LEU A 155 -3.31 7.92 8.87
C LEU A 155 -1.95 8.19 9.51
N VAL A 156 -0.86 8.10 8.76
CA VAL A 156 0.50 8.40 9.24
C VAL A 156 0.62 9.87 9.67
N SER A 157 0.13 10.80 8.83
CA SER A 157 0.13 12.23 9.14
C SER A 157 -0.67 12.54 10.41
N LEU A 158 -1.86 11.97 10.56
CA LEU A 158 -2.69 12.13 11.75
C LEU A 158 -2.02 11.58 13.01
N LYS A 159 -1.39 10.40 12.93
CA LYS A 159 -0.65 9.81 14.04
C LYS A 159 0.52 10.70 14.49
N GLN A 160 1.27 11.28 13.55
CA GLN A 160 2.34 12.23 13.87
C GLN A 160 1.80 13.50 14.53
N SER A 161 0.68 14.02 14.04
CA SER A 161 0.02 15.20 14.64
C SER A 161 -0.45 14.91 16.06
N ILE A 162 -1.04 13.75 16.31
CA ILE A 162 -1.48 13.34 17.65
C ILE A 162 -0.27 13.21 18.59
N SER A 163 0.84 12.60 18.14
CA SER A 163 2.06 12.51 18.93
C SER A 163 2.58 13.90 19.33
N GLY A 164 2.63 14.84 18.39
CA GLY A 164 3.05 16.21 18.67
C GLY A 164 2.12 16.96 19.64
N VAL A 165 0.81 16.70 19.58
CA VAL A 165 -0.15 17.26 20.55
C VAL A 165 0.03 16.61 21.93
N ALA A 166 0.19 15.29 21.98
CA ALA A 166 0.43 14.56 23.24
C ALA A 166 1.70 15.02 23.94
N ASP A 167 2.78 15.29 23.19
CA ASP A 167 4.02 15.84 23.75
C ASP A 167 3.82 17.26 24.28
N ARG A 168 3.03 18.10 23.59
CA ARG A 168 2.67 19.43 24.11
C ARG A 168 1.88 19.34 25.41
N VAL A 169 0.92 18.42 25.51
CA VAL A 169 0.15 18.20 26.75
C VAL A 169 1.07 17.75 27.88
N LYS A 170 2.01 16.81 27.62
CA LYS A 170 2.99 16.37 28.64
C LYS A 170 3.89 17.51 29.12
N THR A 171 4.30 18.40 28.22
CA THR A 171 5.17 19.55 28.59
C THR A 171 4.40 20.71 29.25
N THR A 172 3.06 20.65 29.30
CA THR A 172 2.25 21.61 30.05
C THR A 172 2.46 21.46 31.56
N ASP A 173 2.68 20.22 32.03
CA ASP A 173 3.03 19.94 33.42
C ASP A 173 4.57 19.87 33.55
N ILE A 174 5.18 20.96 34.07
CA ILE A 174 6.62 20.99 34.33
C ILE A 174 6.88 20.25 35.64
N ARG A 175 7.61 19.12 35.56
CA ARG A 175 7.96 18.28 36.71
C ARG A 175 9.45 18.31 36.97
N SER A 176 9.80 18.19 38.26
CA SER A 176 11.19 18.08 38.68
C SER A 176 11.85 16.82 38.09
N PRO A 177 13.05 16.90 37.49
CA PRO A 177 13.81 15.77 37.00
C PRO A 177 14.43 14.90 38.10
N ALA A 178 14.54 15.42 39.34
CA ALA A 178 15.14 14.74 40.48
C ALA A 178 14.43 15.08 41.79
N ASN A 179 14.54 14.20 42.76
CA ASN A 179 14.13 14.52 44.14
C ASN A 179 15.13 15.49 44.76
N GLY A 180 14.65 16.63 45.22
CA GLY A 180 15.53 17.68 45.71
C GLY A 180 14.79 18.80 46.42
N ILE A 181 15.55 19.78 46.89
CA ILE A 181 15.05 20.97 47.53
C ILE A 181 15.04 22.13 46.50
N VAL A 182 13.91 22.78 46.32
CA VAL A 182 13.81 23.97 45.46
C VAL A 182 14.58 25.09 46.11
N GLN A 183 15.68 25.52 45.50
CA GLN A 183 16.54 26.58 45.97
C GLN A 183 16.03 27.96 45.54
N LYS A 184 15.55 28.08 44.30
CA LYS A 184 15.08 29.33 43.73
C LYS A 184 13.97 29.10 42.71
N ILE A 185 12.95 29.94 42.70
CA ILE A 185 11.91 29.99 41.68
C ILE A 185 12.07 31.32 40.94
N PHE A 186 12.15 31.25 39.61
CA PHE A 186 12.36 32.42 38.76
C PHE A 186 11.05 33.10 38.33
N TYR A 187 9.96 32.33 38.26
CA TYR A 187 8.64 32.78 37.85
C TYR A 187 7.65 32.67 39.00
N ASN A 188 7.28 33.79 39.60
CA ASN A 188 6.33 33.85 40.75
C ASN A 188 4.94 34.36 40.36
N THR A 189 4.73 34.73 39.08
CA THR A 189 3.50 35.34 38.63
C THR A 189 2.58 34.34 37.97
N ILE A 190 1.39 34.17 38.50
CA ILE A 190 0.35 33.34 37.85
C ILE A 190 -0.05 34.02 36.54
N GLY A 191 -0.09 33.27 35.45
CA GLY A 191 -0.36 33.79 34.11
C GLY A 191 0.88 34.33 33.36
N GLY A 192 2.07 34.23 33.96
CA GLY A 192 3.33 34.58 33.31
C GLY A 192 3.63 33.63 32.11
N VAL A 193 4.23 34.18 31.06
CA VAL A 193 4.66 33.39 29.87
C VAL A 193 6.09 32.97 30.06
N VAL A 194 6.33 31.65 30.06
CA VAL A 194 7.66 31.05 30.08
C VAL A 194 8.07 30.72 28.66
N LYS A 195 9.25 31.16 28.24
CA LYS A 195 9.77 30.85 26.90
C LYS A 195 10.51 29.50 26.91
N PRO A 196 10.58 28.80 25.77
CA PRO A 196 11.46 27.64 25.65
C PRO A 196 12.90 27.98 26.05
N SER A 197 13.52 27.15 26.87
CA SER A 197 14.87 27.32 27.45
C SER A 197 14.97 28.25 28.67
N ASP A 198 13.89 28.86 29.12
CA ASP A 198 13.93 29.65 30.37
C ASP A 198 14.04 28.72 31.60
N GLN A 199 14.85 29.12 32.58
CA GLN A 199 14.93 28.42 33.86
C GLN A 199 13.71 28.77 34.73
N VAL A 200 12.92 27.76 35.06
CA VAL A 200 11.71 27.94 35.87
C VAL A 200 12.02 27.88 37.38
N ALA A 201 12.81 26.88 37.76
CA ALA A 201 13.21 26.66 39.14
C ALA A 201 14.61 26.01 39.18
N GLU A 202 15.34 26.26 40.25
CA GLU A 202 16.60 25.63 40.57
C GLU A 202 16.38 24.61 41.71
N ILE A 203 16.77 23.38 41.47
CA ILE A 203 16.57 22.27 42.39
C ILE A 203 17.91 21.65 42.74
N VAL A 204 18.17 21.56 44.03
CA VAL A 204 19.36 20.85 44.55
C VAL A 204 18.96 19.41 44.83
N PRO A 205 19.53 18.43 44.12
CA PRO A 205 19.20 17.04 44.36
C PRO A 205 19.71 16.55 45.72
N LEU A 206 18.87 15.81 46.43
CA LEU A 206 19.23 15.23 47.74
C LEU A 206 20.04 13.93 47.60
N ASP A 207 19.91 13.23 46.48
CA ASP A 207 20.53 11.94 46.24
C ASP A 207 21.88 12.05 45.49
N GLY A 208 22.45 13.26 45.43
CA GLY A 208 23.73 13.50 44.77
C GLY A 208 24.90 12.96 45.58
N GLN A 209 25.71 12.11 45.00
CA GLN A 209 27.03 11.76 45.58
C GLN A 209 27.86 13.03 45.62
N LEU A 210 28.41 13.37 46.80
CA LEU A 210 29.31 14.48 46.96
C LEU A 210 30.63 14.19 46.23
N ILE A 211 31.06 15.08 45.37
CA ILE A 211 32.36 15.02 44.69
C ILE A 211 33.25 16.11 45.30
N VAL A 212 34.42 15.71 45.71
CA VAL A 212 35.45 16.60 46.24
C VAL A 212 36.57 16.71 45.21
N GLU A 213 36.85 17.92 44.75
CA GLU A 213 38.00 18.20 43.91
C GLU A 213 39.18 18.59 44.79
N ALA A 214 40.28 17.85 44.68
CA ALA A 214 41.51 18.09 45.40
C ALA A 214 42.69 18.23 44.43
N LYS A 215 43.53 19.22 44.66
CA LYS A 215 44.80 19.39 43.92
C LYS A 215 45.86 18.49 44.51
N VAL A 216 46.39 17.58 43.70
CA VAL A 216 47.47 16.65 44.08
C VAL A 216 48.80 17.19 43.56
N SER A 217 49.80 17.14 44.39
CA SER A 217 51.16 17.57 44.00
C SER A 217 51.67 16.68 42.86
N PRO A 218 52.37 17.22 41.82
CA PRO A 218 52.95 16.42 40.72
C PRO A 218 53.89 15.29 41.20
N LYS A 219 54.48 15.43 42.38
CA LYS A 219 55.34 14.40 42.97
C LYS A 219 54.56 13.17 43.43
N ASP A 220 53.31 13.33 43.79
CA ASP A 220 52.48 12.29 44.40
C ASP A 220 51.49 11.66 43.40
N ILE A 221 51.41 12.21 42.20
CA ILE A 221 50.44 11.75 41.15
C ILE A 221 50.70 10.31 40.70
N ALA A 222 51.97 9.85 40.78
CA ALA A 222 52.36 8.48 40.40
C ALA A 222 51.71 7.39 41.29
N PHE A 223 51.29 7.76 42.50
CA PHE A 223 50.66 6.85 43.49
C PHE A 223 49.13 6.90 43.47
N VAL A 224 48.54 7.81 42.76
CA VAL A 224 47.09 7.96 42.69
C VAL A 224 46.56 7.30 41.41
N ARG A 225 45.58 6.44 41.55
CA ARG A 225 44.87 5.76 40.45
C ARG A 225 43.37 5.83 40.64
N PRO A 226 42.60 5.84 39.60
CA PRO A 226 41.13 5.69 39.69
C PRO A 226 40.78 4.43 40.52
N GLU A 227 39.69 4.51 41.27
CA GLU A 227 39.16 3.46 42.13
C GLU A 227 39.95 3.17 43.42
N LEU A 228 40.99 3.91 43.70
CA LEU A 228 41.67 3.78 45.00
C LEU A 228 40.86 4.37 46.15
N PRO A 229 40.79 3.68 47.29
CA PRO A 229 40.18 4.22 48.50
C PRO A 229 40.98 5.44 48.99
N ALA A 230 40.30 6.48 49.38
CA ALA A 230 40.87 7.70 49.91
C ALA A 230 40.11 8.12 51.16
N VAL A 231 40.76 8.81 52.07
CA VAL A 231 40.16 9.37 53.27
C VAL A 231 40.30 10.88 53.22
N ILE A 232 39.15 11.57 53.21
CA ILE A 232 39.06 13.02 53.14
C ILE A 232 39.06 13.58 54.57
N LYS A 233 40.00 14.44 54.87
CA LYS A 233 40.09 15.16 56.16
C LYS A 233 39.79 16.63 55.95
N PHE A 234 38.75 17.15 56.59
CA PHE A 234 38.37 18.54 56.52
C PHE A 234 39.10 19.35 57.58
N THR A 235 39.76 20.45 57.19
CA THR A 235 40.48 21.32 58.12
C THR A 235 39.55 22.10 59.09
N ALA A 236 38.25 22.17 58.77
CA ALA A 236 37.24 22.79 59.63
C ALA A 236 36.83 21.95 60.85
N TYR A 237 37.17 20.64 60.84
CA TYR A 237 36.81 19.70 61.92
C TYR A 237 38.04 19.03 62.45
N ASP A 238 38.09 18.88 63.78
CA ASP A 238 39.19 18.15 64.43
C ASP A 238 39.11 16.64 64.06
N PHE A 239 40.08 16.17 63.29
CA PHE A 239 40.15 14.81 62.83
C PHE A 239 40.21 13.78 63.96
N SER A 240 40.78 14.17 65.13
CA SER A 240 40.89 13.27 66.27
C SER A 240 39.53 12.99 66.92
N ILE A 241 38.57 13.88 66.72
CA ILE A 241 37.22 13.77 67.29
C ILE A 241 36.22 13.23 66.27
N TYR A 242 36.25 13.71 65.04
CA TYR A 242 35.23 13.43 64.03
C TYR A 242 35.67 12.44 62.95
N GLY A 243 36.96 12.04 62.92
CA GLY A 243 37.46 11.12 61.93
C GLY A 243 37.57 11.71 60.54
N GLY A 244 37.73 10.88 59.53
CA GLY A 244 37.74 11.25 58.12
C GLY A 244 36.54 10.63 57.39
N MET A 245 36.21 11.16 56.24
CA MET A 245 35.19 10.63 55.35
C MET A 245 35.80 9.69 54.32
N ASP A 246 35.32 8.49 54.25
CA ASP A 246 35.73 7.52 53.24
C ASP A 246 35.25 7.95 51.85
N ALA A 247 36.15 7.91 50.88
CA ALA A 247 35.93 8.30 49.51
C ALA A 247 36.66 7.35 48.54
N THR A 248 36.31 7.42 47.31
CA THR A 248 37.01 6.68 46.22
C THR A 248 37.41 7.64 45.13
N VAL A 249 38.62 7.50 44.64
CA VAL A 249 39.13 8.34 43.54
C VAL A 249 38.36 8.01 42.27
N LYS A 250 37.56 8.95 41.76
CA LYS A 250 36.68 8.77 40.58
C LYS A 250 37.39 9.10 39.27
N HIS A 251 38.11 10.21 39.25
CA HIS A 251 38.75 10.72 38.03
C HIS A 251 40.03 11.51 38.41
N ILE A 252 41.05 11.43 37.56
CA ILE A 252 42.28 12.21 37.68
C ILE A 252 42.42 13.02 36.41
N SER A 253 42.37 14.36 36.53
CA SER A 253 42.63 15.26 35.42
C SER A 253 44.13 15.52 35.27
N PRO A 254 44.70 15.53 34.07
CA PRO A 254 46.11 15.80 33.82
C PRO A 254 46.51 17.30 33.88
N ASP A 255 45.62 18.19 34.29
CA ASP A 255 45.90 19.65 34.44
C ASP A 255 46.68 19.97 35.71
#